data_1a7191effb87fad7ea981b19cfdb62a5
#
_entry.id   1a7191effb87fad7ea981b19cfdb62a5
#
_cell.length_a   1.000
_cell.length_b   1.000
_cell.length_c   1.000
_cell.angle_alpha   90.00
_cell.angle_beta   90.00
_cell.angle_gamma   90.00
#
_symmetry.space_group_name_H-M   'P 1'
#
loop_
_entity.id
_entity.type
_entity.pdbx_description
1 polymer ?
#
loop_
_entity_poly.entity_id
_entity_poly.type
_entity_poly.pdbx_seq_one_letter_code
_entity_poly.pdbx_strand_id
1 'polypeptide(L)'
;KVVSLKSDLELRTQVMGGTQQYIPVVNAGEIAFGLSNLPQYTMAKTGTGLSAGKKYDNLRIAATMMVFRVGPIVTRNSGINKLSDMRGKRAPAGFKASPLFNYIVGAFLANGNLTLEDTKKVPVIALRQHWSLFKQGKIDIIVGAVGTGVLKEINVAVKGGIKYLSLDASDPAVKRTVALYPGSYLKEVKPAKPLTGVLEPVNVLHFDYLLWTHKDASNETVYKVVKTMYENEKDLRSSSPLWRSHSSKRMSKDQGFEIHPGAMKFYKEVGAR
;
A
#
# COMPACT_ATOMS: atom_id res chain seq x y z
N LYS A 1 -4.30 8.89 17.83
CA LYS A 1 -4.87 10.20 18.23
C LYS A 1 -6.39 10.15 18.33
N VAL A 2 -7.16 9.83 17.25
CA VAL A 2 -8.64 9.79 17.31
C VAL A 2 -9.11 8.83 18.41
N VAL A 3 -8.62 7.59 18.43
CA VAL A 3 -9.00 6.60 19.46
C VAL A 3 -8.74 7.12 20.87
N SER A 4 -7.56 7.65 21.16
CA SER A 4 -7.24 8.17 22.50
C SER A 4 -8.04 9.42 22.89
N LEU A 5 -8.56 10.18 21.92
CA LEU A 5 -9.41 11.35 22.19
C LEU A 5 -10.89 10.99 22.39
N LYS A 6 -11.32 9.83 21.89
CA LYS A 6 -12.72 9.42 21.82
C LYS A 6 -13.03 8.15 22.63
N SER A 7 -12.05 7.61 23.35
CA SER A 7 -12.22 6.47 24.25
C SER A 7 -11.35 6.63 25.50
N ASP A 8 -11.51 5.72 26.44
CA ASP A 8 -10.69 5.59 27.64
C ASP A 8 -9.31 4.95 27.39
N LEU A 9 -8.96 4.67 26.13
CA LEU A 9 -7.71 4.04 25.78
C LEU A 9 -6.62 5.07 25.45
N GLU A 10 -5.45 4.95 26.06
CA GLU A 10 -4.27 5.70 25.68
C GLU A 10 -3.45 4.91 24.65
N LEU A 11 -3.54 5.28 23.36
CA LEU A 11 -2.73 4.70 22.29
C LEU A 11 -1.54 5.61 21.97
N ARG A 12 -0.34 5.11 22.19
CA ARG A 12 0.91 5.78 21.83
C ARG A 12 1.46 5.23 20.53
N THR A 13 1.80 6.13 19.62
CA THR A 13 2.41 5.74 18.34
C THR A 13 3.90 5.51 18.53
N GLN A 14 4.38 4.33 18.19
CA GLN A 14 5.80 4.01 18.10
C GLN A 14 6.22 3.99 16.63
N VAL A 15 7.16 4.86 16.26
CA VAL A 15 7.70 4.93 14.90
C VAL A 15 8.88 3.97 14.80
N MET A 16 8.83 3.09 13.79
CA MET A 16 9.88 2.13 13.49
C MET A 16 10.28 2.25 12.00
N GLY A 17 11.43 1.70 11.62
CA GLY A 17 12.00 1.86 10.27
C GLY A 17 11.24 1.17 9.14
N GLY A 18 10.20 0.39 9.45
CA GLY A 18 9.33 -0.26 8.46
C GLY A 18 8.60 -1.47 9.01
N THR A 19 7.65 -1.98 8.23
CA THR A 19 6.76 -3.08 8.61
C THR A 19 7.53 -4.34 9.04
N GLN A 20 8.64 -4.65 8.39
CA GLN A 20 9.48 -5.81 8.72
C GLN A 20 10.08 -5.75 10.13
N GLN A 21 10.23 -4.56 10.72
CA GLN A 21 10.75 -4.41 12.07
C GLN A 21 9.69 -4.67 13.13
N TYR A 22 8.43 -4.27 12.92
CA TYR A 22 7.39 -4.42 13.93
C TYR A 22 6.47 -5.63 13.74
N ILE A 23 6.45 -6.28 12.57
CA ILE A 23 5.72 -7.56 12.40
C ILE A 23 6.12 -8.59 13.47
N PRO A 24 7.44 -8.91 13.68
CA PRO A 24 7.82 -9.87 14.72
C PRO A 24 7.43 -9.41 16.13
N VAL A 25 7.50 -8.12 16.42
CA VAL A 25 7.23 -7.56 17.75
C VAL A 25 5.73 -7.64 18.09
N VAL A 26 4.84 -7.35 17.12
CA VAL A 26 3.39 -7.55 17.31
C VAL A 26 3.04 -9.04 17.33
N ASN A 27 3.70 -9.86 16.52
CA ASN A 27 3.48 -11.31 16.54
C ASN A 27 3.93 -11.97 17.86
N ALA A 28 4.84 -11.34 18.60
CA ALA A 28 5.24 -11.74 19.95
C ALA A 28 4.32 -11.18 21.05
N GLY A 29 3.38 -10.26 20.70
CA GLY A 29 2.48 -9.61 21.65
C GLY A 29 3.10 -8.44 22.42
N GLU A 30 4.32 -8.01 22.07
CA GLU A 30 5.05 -6.93 22.75
C GLU A 30 4.52 -5.53 22.35
N ILE A 31 3.96 -5.39 21.16
CA ILE A 31 3.24 -4.18 20.69
C ILE A 31 1.80 -4.58 20.37
N ALA A 32 0.85 -3.80 20.87
CA ALA A 32 -0.57 -4.12 20.79
C ALA A 32 -1.11 -4.15 19.34
N PHE A 33 -0.67 -3.22 18.48
CA PHE A 33 -1.20 -3.08 17.13
C PHE A 33 -0.12 -2.77 16.12
N GLY A 34 -0.30 -3.28 14.88
CA GLY A 34 0.48 -2.92 13.72
C GLY A 34 -0.41 -2.37 12.61
N LEU A 35 0.18 -1.53 11.76
CA LEU A 35 -0.45 -0.97 10.55
C LEU A 35 0.39 -1.31 9.33
N SER A 36 -0.17 -2.04 8.37
CA SER A 36 0.51 -2.29 7.09
C SER A 36 -0.47 -2.42 5.94
N ASN A 37 0.06 -2.43 4.72
CA ASN A 37 -0.73 -2.84 3.58
C ASN A 37 -0.99 -4.35 3.60
N LEU A 38 -2.09 -4.78 2.96
CA LEU A 38 -2.47 -6.18 2.85
C LEU A 38 -1.37 -7.05 2.20
N PRO A 39 -0.66 -6.62 1.13
CA PRO A 39 0.44 -7.41 0.58
C PRO A 39 1.53 -7.78 1.60
N GLN A 40 1.97 -6.84 2.44
CA GLN A 40 2.97 -7.15 3.48
C GLN A 40 2.40 -8.06 4.56
N TYR A 41 1.15 -7.86 4.96
CA TYR A 41 0.46 -8.74 5.89
C TYR A 41 0.32 -10.16 5.30
N THR A 42 -0.06 -10.29 4.04
CA THR A 42 -0.12 -11.57 3.32
C THR A 42 1.24 -12.26 3.31
N MET A 43 2.30 -11.55 2.92
CA MET A 43 3.67 -12.08 2.95
C MET A 43 4.06 -12.57 4.37
N ALA A 44 3.68 -11.83 5.41
CA ALA A 44 3.93 -12.22 6.80
C ALA A 44 3.18 -13.50 7.19
N LYS A 45 1.91 -13.60 6.85
CA LYS A 45 1.07 -14.77 7.16
C LYS A 45 1.48 -16.02 6.37
N THR A 46 1.96 -15.84 5.14
CA THR A 46 2.33 -16.99 4.27
C THR A 46 3.82 -17.34 4.33
N GLY A 47 4.66 -16.51 4.93
CA GLY A 47 6.12 -16.73 4.97
C GLY A 47 6.77 -16.54 3.61
N THR A 48 6.23 -15.65 2.78
CA THR A 48 6.71 -15.37 1.42
C THR A 48 7.27 -13.96 1.28
N GLY A 49 7.84 -13.63 0.14
CA GLY A 49 8.30 -12.29 -0.19
C GLY A 49 9.24 -11.71 0.88
N LEU A 50 8.87 -10.58 1.47
CA LEU A 50 9.66 -9.91 2.53
C LEU A 50 9.76 -10.70 3.83
N SER A 51 8.93 -11.73 4.00
CA SER A 51 8.93 -12.61 5.17
C SER A 51 9.34 -14.04 4.78
N ALA A 52 10.04 -14.22 3.66
CA ALA A 52 10.43 -15.54 3.16
C ALA A 52 11.12 -16.38 4.24
N GLY A 53 10.61 -17.60 4.43
CA GLY A 53 11.10 -18.55 5.43
C GLY A 53 10.55 -18.37 6.85
N LYS A 54 9.74 -17.32 7.12
CA LYS A 54 9.16 -17.08 8.45
C LYS A 54 7.68 -16.69 8.37
N LYS A 55 6.81 -17.54 8.91
CA LYS A 55 5.38 -17.23 9.09
C LYS A 55 5.12 -16.56 10.44
N TYR A 56 4.16 -15.65 10.44
CA TYR A 56 3.73 -14.93 11.64
C TYR A 56 2.28 -15.30 11.95
N ASP A 57 2.09 -16.47 12.55
CA ASP A 57 0.76 -17.11 12.72
C ASP A 57 -0.13 -16.44 13.77
N ASN A 58 0.46 -15.68 14.70
CA ASN A 58 -0.29 -15.03 15.77
C ASN A 58 -0.97 -13.72 15.35
N LEU A 59 -0.74 -13.23 14.14
CA LEU A 59 -1.37 -12.00 13.67
C LEU A 59 -2.85 -12.20 13.32
N ARG A 60 -3.69 -11.24 13.74
CA ARG A 60 -5.13 -11.17 13.44
C ARG A 60 -5.50 -9.79 12.93
N ILE A 61 -6.37 -9.70 11.95
CA ILE A 61 -6.88 -8.43 11.45
C ILE A 61 -7.86 -7.85 12.46
N ALA A 62 -7.68 -6.59 12.83
CA ALA A 62 -8.65 -5.82 13.60
C ALA A 62 -9.58 -5.03 12.68
N ALA A 63 -9.04 -4.35 11.65
CA ALA A 63 -9.84 -3.57 10.71
C ALA A 63 -9.14 -3.38 9.35
N THR A 64 -9.94 -3.27 8.30
CA THR A 64 -9.51 -2.70 7.02
C THR A 64 -9.69 -1.19 7.09
N MET A 65 -8.58 -0.44 6.92
CA MET A 65 -8.54 0.98 7.23
C MET A 65 -8.85 1.86 6.03
N MET A 66 -8.10 1.71 4.97
CA MET A 66 -8.20 2.55 3.77
C MET A 66 -7.66 1.81 2.55
N VAL A 67 -7.93 2.36 1.36
CA VAL A 67 -7.37 1.86 0.10
C VAL A 67 -6.20 2.74 -0.32
N PHE A 68 -5.07 2.14 -0.57
CA PHE A 68 -3.97 2.76 -1.31
C PHE A 68 -4.10 2.48 -2.80
N ARG A 69 -3.72 3.47 -3.59
CA ARG A 69 -3.71 3.40 -5.05
C ARG A 69 -2.33 3.83 -5.52
N VAL A 70 -1.61 2.94 -6.17
CA VAL A 70 -0.27 3.23 -6.69
C VAL A 70 -0.15 2.78 -8.15
N GLY A 71 0.54 3.57 -8.94
CA GLY A 71 0.76 3.24 -10.35
C GLY A 71 2.14 3.64 -10.84
N PRO A 72 2.55 3.07 -11.97
CA PRO A 72 3.78 3.44 -12.66
C PRO A 72 3.64 4.82 -13.30
N ILE A 73 4.63 5.67 -13.10
CA ILE A 73 4.66 7.02 -13.65
C ILE A 73 5.91 7.19 -14.51
N VAL A 74 5.73 7.81 -15.65
CA VAL A 74 6.79 8.19 -16.59
C VAL A 74 6.69 9.67 -16.95
N THR A 75 7.71 10.24 -17.59
CA THR A 75 7.58 11.58 -18.18
C THR A 75 6.59 11.53 -19.35
N ARG A 76 5.78 12.57 -19.51
CA ARG A 76 4.72 12.61 -20.52
C ARG A 76 5.25 12.37 -21.93
N ASN A 77 6.41 12.93 -22.23
CA ASN A 77 7.04 12.90 -23.55
C ASN A 77 8.13 11.82 -23.67
N SER A 78 8.16 10.80 -22.80
CA SER A 78 9.17 9.74 -22.80
C SER A 78 9.09 8.76 -23.97
N GLY A 79 7.98 8.75 -24.71
CA GLY A 79 7.69 7.69 -25.71
C GLY A 79 7.28 6.36 -25.08
N ILE A 80 7.26 6.25 -23.73
CA ILE A 80 6.81 5.05 -23.01
C ILE A 80 5.28 5.16 -22.86
N ASN A 81 4.53 4.25 -23.48
CA ASN A 81 3.06 4.27 -23.48
C ASN A 81 2.44 3.05 -22.79
N LYS A 82 3.20 1.98 -22.65
CA LYS A 82 2.82 0.73 -21.96
C LYS A 82 4.03 0.16 -21.23
N LEU A 83 3.79 -0.75 -20.30
CA LEU A 83 4.89 -1.30 -19.46
C LEU A 83 5.89 -2.14 -20.24
N SER A 84 5.48 -2.79 -21.33
CA SER A 84 6.42 -3.51 -22.21
C SER A 84 7.45 -2.58 -22.90
N ASP A 85 7.18 -1.28 -23.00
CA ASP A 85 8.12 -0.30 -23.54
C ASP A 85 9.28 0.00 -22.58
N MET A 86 9.20 -0.52 -21.33
CA MET A 86 10.25 -0.43 -20.33
C MET A 86 11.47 -1.32 -20.64
N ARG A 87 11.39 -2.22 -21.61
CA ARG A 87 12.55 -3.03 -22.03
C ARG A 87 13.71 -2.14 -22.42
N GLY A 88 14.86 -2.38 -21.77
CA GLY A 88 16.08 -1.58 -21.95
C GLY A 88 16.03 -0.16 -21.38
N LYS A 89 14.95 0.27 -20.74
CA LYS A 89 14.84 1.56 -20.05
C LYS A 89 15.39 1.47 -18.62
N ARG A 90 15.65 2.63 -18.02
CA ARG A 90 16.22 2.72 -16.67
C ARG A 90 15.13 2.58 -15.61
N ALA A 91 15.21 1.52 -14.81
CA ALA A 91 14.30 1.25 -13.72
C ALA A 91 15.00 1.33 -12.35
N PRO A 92 14.35 1.88 -11.30
CA PRO A 92 14.92 1.90 -9.96
C PRO A 92 14.97 0.50 -9.38
N ALA A 93 16.08 0.15 -8.72
CA ALA A 93 16.30 -1.15 -8.11
C ALA A 93 17.06 -1.02 -6.79
N GLY A 94 16.86 -1.99 -5.88
CA GLY A 94 17.58 -2.06 -4.61
C GLY A 94 16.74 -1.67 -3.39
N PHE A 95 16.24 -0.46 -3.30
CA PHE A 95 15.37 0.05 -2.22
C PHE A 95 15.68 -0.51 -0.81
N LYS A 96 16.98 -0.52 -0.41
CA LYS A 96 17.42 -1.16 0.85
C LYS A 96 16.69 -0.64 2.09
N ALA A 97 16.38 0.66 2.14
CA ALA A 97 15.62 1.28 3.24
C ALA A 97 14.10 1.11 3.10
N SER A 98 13.60 0.64 1.96
CA SER A 98 12.17 0.47 1.69
C SER A 98 11.95 -0.74 0.76
N PRO A 99 12.28 -1.97 1.21
CA PRO A 99 12.34 -3.16 0.35
C PRO A 99 11.05 -3.50 -0.39
N LEU A 100 9.90 -3.06 0.14
CA LEU A 100 8.58 -3.25 -0.48
C LEU A 100 8.53 -2.69 -1.92
N PHE A 101 9.26 -1.59 -2.19
CA PHE A 101 9.23 -0.97 -3.51
C PHE A 101 9.87 -1.82 -4.61
N ASN A 102 10.75 -2.77 -4.26
CA ASN A 102 11.24 -3.77 -5.22
C ASN A 102 10.08 -4.64 -5.73
N TYR A 103 9.16 -5.03 -4.84
CA TYR A 103 7.97 -5.82 -5.20
C TYR A 103 6.98 -5.01 -6.02
N ILE A 104 6.78 -3.73 -5.71
CA ILE A 104 5.87 -2.86 -6.48
C ILE A 104 6.42 -2.61 -7.89
N VAL A 105 7.70 -2.28 -8.01
CA VAL A 105 8.36 -2.09 -9.34
C VAL A 105 8.36 -3.41 -10.11
N GLY A 106 8.70 -4.52 -9.45
CA GLY A 106 8.64 -5.86 -10.04
C GLY A 106 7.24 -6.20 -10.55
N ALA A 107 6.18 -5.90 -9.77
CA ALA A 107 4.79 -6.14 -10.17
C ALA A 107 4.38 -5.31 -11.38
N PHE A 108 4.84 -4.05 -11.49
CA PHE A 108 4.62 -3.23 -12.67
C PHE A 108 5.30 -3.83 -13.91
N LEU A 109 6.56 -4.22 -13.79
CA LEU A 109 7.29 -4.84 -14.90
C LEU A 109 6.68 -6.18 -15.31
N ALA A 110 6.29 -7.02 -14.34
CA ALA A 110 5.63 -8.29 -14.60
C ALA A 110 4.28 -8.13 -15.29
N ASN A 111 3.54 -7.05 -15.01
CA ASN A 111 2.34 -6.70 -15.75
C ASN A 111 2.64 -6.55 -17.26
N GLY A 112 3.73 -5.87 -17.61
CA GLY A 112 4.24 -5.72 -18.97
C GLY A 112 5.00 -6.94 -19.51
N ASN A 113 4.95 -8.09 -18.84
CA ASN A 113 5.71 -9.29 -19.15
C ASN A 113 7.23 -9.06 -19.19
N LEU A 114 7.72 -8.31 -18.21
CA LEU A 114 9.13 -7.98 -18.00
C LEU A 114 9.56 -8.30 -16.57
N THR A 115 10.85 -8.39 -16.39
CA THR A 115 11.54 -8.45 -15.09
C THR A 115 12.50 -7.25 -14.95
N LEU A 116 13.13 -7.09 -13.80
CA LEU A 116 14.19 -6.09 -13.63
C LEU A 116 15.41 -6.35 -14.56
N GLU A 117 15.66 -7.61 -14.92
CA GLU A 117 16.74 -8.00 -15.83
C GLU A 117 16.54 -7.49 -17.26
N ASP A 118 15.29 -7.26 -17.66
CA ASP A 118 14.94 -6.65 -18.95
C ASP A 118 15.17 -5.14 -19.00
N THR A 119 15.62 -4.53 -17.90
CA THR A 119 15.81 -3.08 -17.73
C THR A 119 17.25 -2.72 -17.38
N LYS A 120 17.60 -1.44 -17.53
CA LYS A 120 18.84 -0.90 -16.98
C LYS A 120 18.59 -0.55 -15.51
N LYS A 121 19.06 -1.40 -14.60
CA LYS A 121 18.89 -1.23 -13.15
C LYS A 121 19.67 -0.01 -12.66
N VAL A 122 18.98 0.93 -12.03
CA VAL A 122 19.60 2.09 -11.38
C VAL A 122 19.46 1.92 -9.87
N PRO A 123 20.58 1.83 -9.13
CA PRO A 123 20.56 1.62 -7.69
C PRO A 123 19.86 2.77 -6.96
N VAL A 124 18.92 2.43 -6.08
CA VAL A 124 18.25 3.37 -5.16
C VAL A 124 18.19 2.78 -3.76
N ILE A 125 18.33 3.64 -2.75
CA ILE A 125 18.27 3.22 -1.34
C ILE A 125 16.85 3.38 -0.78
N ALA A 126 16.20 4.51 -1.11
CA ALA A 126 14.94 4.88 -0.50
C ALA A 126 13.97 5.54 -1.50
N LEU A 127 12.70 5.60 -1.12
CA LEU A 127 11.61 6.16 -1.92
C LEU A 127 11.88 7.61 -2.37
N ARG A 128 12.39 8.46 -1.49
CA ARG A 128 12.68 9.87 -1.86
C ARG A 128 13.79 9.99 -2.90
N GLN A 129 14.79 9.11 -2.85
CA GLN A 129 15.90 9.11 -3.79
C GLN A 129 15.44 8.79 -5.21
N HIS A 130 14.56 7.78 -5.40
CA HIS A 130 14.10 7.45 -6.75
C HIS A 130 13.28 8.59 -7.39
N TRP A 131 12.49 9.34 -6.61
CA TRP A 131 11.83 10.57 -7.11
C TRP A 131 12.83 11.64 -7.51
N SER A 132 13.92 11.80 -6.72
CA SER A 132 14.98 12.75 -7.06
C SER A 132 15.69 12.37 -8.35
N LEU A 133 16.06 11.10 -8.53
CA LEU A 133 16.68 10.59 -9.74
C LEU A 133 15.78 10.73 -10.97
N PHE A 134 14.48 10.56 -10.81
CA PHE A 134 13.50 10.79 -11.88
C PHE A 134 13.45 12.25 -12.30
N LYS A 135 13.38 13.19 -11.35
CA LYS A 135 13.45 14.64 -11.63
C LYS A 135 14.74 15.04 -12.36
N GLN A 136 15.84 14.33 -12.10
CA GLN A 136 17.14 14.52 -12.77
C GLN A 136 17.24 13.77 -14.12
N GLY A 137 16.17 13.06 -14.55
CA GLY A 137 16.18 12.28 -15.78
C GLY A 137 17.11 11.07 -15.75
N LYS A 138 17.47 10.55 -14.56
CA LYS A 138 18.37 9.39 -14.38
C LYS A 138 17.66 8.05 -14.37
N ILE A 139 16.36 8.04 -14.15
CA ILE A 139 15.46 6.87 -14.27
C ILE A 139 14.23 7.25 -15.09
N ASP A 140 13.60 6.26 -15.71
CA ASP A 140 12.52 6.47 -16.67
C ASP A 140 11.14 6.16 -16.09
N ILE A 141 11.08 5.45 -14.95
CA ILE A 141 9.84 5.06 -14.27
C ILE A 141 9.95 5.26 -12.77
N ILE A 142 8.86 5.72 -12.14
CA ILE A 142 8.73 5.79 -10.69
C ILE A 142 7.41 5.19 -10.21
N VAL A 143 7.38 4.87 -8.91
CA VAL A 143 6.14 4.52 -8.19
C VAL A 143 5.49 5.80 -7.69
N GLY A 144 4.23 6.02 -8.05
CA GLY A 144 3.45 7.15 -7.61
C GLY A 144 2.14 6.75 -6.92
N ALA A 145 1.90 7.27 -5.72
CA ALA A 145 0.62 7.12 -5.05
C ALA A 145 -0.36 8.19 -5.54
N VAL A 146 -1.53 7.77 -6.01
CA VAL A 146 -2.53 8.62 -6.66
C VAL A 146 -3.04 9.69 -5.69
N GLY A 147 -2.96 10.95 -6.12
CA GLY A 147 -3.49 12.10 -5.37
C GLY A 147 -2.55 12.65 -4.29
N THR A 148 -1.28 12.22 -4.24
CA THR A 148 -0.29 12.75 -3.29
C THR A 148 0.31 14.08 -3.75
N GLY A 149 0.66 14.95 -2.79
CA GLY A 149 1.26 16.26 -3.04
C GLY A 149 2.61 16.19 -3.76
N VAL A 150 3.42 15.17 -3.46
CA VAL A 150 4.73 14.98 -4.08
C VAL A 150 4.65 14.86 -5.61
N LEU A 151 3.57 14.31 -6.15
CA LEU A 151 3.40 14.20 -7.60
C LEU A 151 3.14 15.56 -8.27
N LYS A 152 2.56 16.54 -7.55
CA LYS A 152 2.44 17.92 -8.04
C LYS A 152 3.82 18.55 -8.20
N GLU A 153 4.68 18.37 -7.20
CA GLU A 153 6.07 18.88 -7.23
C GLU A 153 6.87 18.23 -8.38
N ILE A 154 6.77 16.90 -8.53
CA ILE A 154 7.46 16.18 -9.61
C ILE A 154 6.94 16.63 -10.98
N ASN A 155 5.63 16.79 -11.13
CA ASN A 155 5.02 17.24 -12.40
C ASN A 155 5.49 18.63 -12.84
N VAL A 156 5.71 19.53 -11.89
CA VAL A 156 6.26 20.89 -12.18
C VAL A 156 7.75 20.82 -12.50
N ALA A 157 8.50 19.98 -11.78
CA ALA A 157 9.95 19.87 -11.91
C ALA A 157 10.41 19.14 -13.19
N VAL A 158 9.54 18.32 -13.79
CA VAL A 158 9.86 17.51 -14.98
C VAL A 158 9.38 18.21 -16.25
N LYS A 159 10.28 18.43 -17.21
CA LYS A 159 9.92 19.07 -18.50
C LYS A 159 8.82 18.27 -19.21
N GLY A 160 7.71 18.96 -19.51
CA GLY A 160 6.53 18.36 -20.12
C GLY A 160 5.59 17.65 -19.13
N GLY A 161 5.98 17.53 -17.85
CA GLY A 161 5.17 16.89 -16.81
C GLY A 161 5.20 15.37 -16.84
N ILE A 162 4.33 14.78 -16.02
CA ILE A 162 4.25 13.32 -15.81
C ILE A 162 2.92 12.75 -16.29
N LYS A 163 2.90 11.45 -16.57
CA LYS A 163 1.69 10.65 -16.77
C LYS A 163 1.80 9.30 -16.06
N TYR A 164 0.64 8.78 -15.63
CA TYR A 164 0.53 7.36 -15.28
C TYR A 164 0.52 6.50 -16.52
N LEU A 165 1.16 5.34 -16.45
CA LEU A 165 0.93 4.26 -17.39
C LEU A 165 -0.22 3.38 -16.86
N SER A 166 -1.16 3.02 -17.73
CA SER A 166 -2.17 2.05 -17.36
C SER A 166 -1.56 0.66 -17.25
N LEU A 167 -1.89 -0.05 -16.19
CA LEU A 167 -1.63 -1.47 -16.07
C LEU A 167 -2.58 -2.24 -17.00
N ASP A 168 -2.08 -3.28 -17.65
CA ASP A 168 -2.88 -4.20 -18.44
C ASP A 168 -3.80 -5.00 -17.51
N ALA A 169 -5.11 -4.89 -17.72
CA ALA A 169 -6.14 -5.57 -16.92
C ALA A 169 -6.53 -6.96 -17.48
N SER A 170 -5.83 -7.48 -18.48
CA SER A 170 -6.04 -8.84 -18.96
C SER A 170 -5.68 -9.87 -17.88
N ASP A 171 -6.39 -10.98 -17.82
CA ASP A 171 -6.18 -12.02 -16.81
C ASP A 171 -4.72 -12.49 -16.68
N PRO A 172 -3.96 -12.72 -17.78
CA PRO A 172 -2.56 -13.11 -17.68
C PRO A 172 -1.68 -12.03 -17.05
N ALA A 173 -1.92 -10.75 -17.37
CA ALA A 173 -1.17 -9.62 -16.83
C ALA A 173 -1.49 -9.41 -15.34
N VAL A 174 -2.76 -9.51 -14.97
CA VAL A 174 -3.20 -9.46 -13.56
C VAL A 174 -2.56 -10.58 -12.76
N LYS A 175 -2.59 -11.84 -13.26
CA LYS A 175 -1.95 -12.98 -12.57
C LYS A 175 -0.47 -12.74 -12.33
N ARG A 176 0.30 -12.28 -13.31
CA ARG A 176 1.72 -11.95 -13.13
C ARG A 176 1.94 -10.85 -12.08
N THR A 177 1.09 -9.83 -12.10
CA THR A 177 1.16 -8.70 -11.16
C THR A 177 0.94 -9.13 -9.72
N VAL A 178 -0.16 -9.86 -9.46
CA VAL A 178 -0.54 -10.26 -8.09
C VAL A 178 0.35 -11.38 -7.54
N ALA A 179 1.00 -12.17 -8.39
CA ALA A 179 1.99 -13.15 -7.96
C ALA A 179 3.17 -12.49 -7.24
N LEU A 180 3.59 -11.30 -7.66
CA LEU A 180 4.66 -10.53 -7.02
C LEU A 180 4.15 -9.62 -5.90
N TYR A 181 2.90 -9.18 -5.97
CA TYR A 181 2.32 -8.29 -4.96
C TYR A 181 0.96 -8.82 -4.49
N PRO A 182 0.95 -9.92 -3.69
CA PRO A 182 -0.26 -10.65 -3.30
C PRO A 182 -1.21 -9.78 -2.46
N GLY A 183 -2.53 -9.95 -2.66
CA GLY A 183 -3.54 -9.15 -1.98
C GLY A 183 -3.78 -7.77 -2.61
N SER A 184 -3.11 -7.46 -3.71
CA SER A 184 -3.43 -6.31 -4.56
C SER A 184 -4.41 -6.69 -5.68
N TYR A 185 -5.06 -5.68 -6.25
CA TYR A 185 -5.94 -5.82 -7.40
C TYR A 185 -5.83 -4.58 -8.30
N LEU A 186 -6.20 -4.72 -9.56
CA LEU A 186 -6.25 -3.61 -10.49
C LEU A 186 -7.64 -2.97 -10.47
N LYS A 187 -7.67 -1.64 -10.50
CA LYS A 187 -8.90 -0.88 -10.67
C LYS A 187 -8.64 0.41 -11.40
N GLU A 188 -9.60 0.82 -12.23
CA GLU A 188 -9.55 2.06 -12.97
C GLU A 188 -9.63 3.29 -12.05
N VAL A 189 -8.81 4.29 -12.37
CA VAL A 189 -8.84 5.65 -11.82
C VAL A 189 -9.08 6.61 -12.98
N LYS A 190 -10.16 7.38 -12.89
CA LYS A 190 -10.52 8.40 -13.88
C LYS A 190 -9.83 9.74 -13.59
N PRO A 191 -9.55 10.55 -14.62
CA PRO A 191 -9.03 11.90 -14.43
C PRO A 191 -9.90 12.74 -13.50
N ALA A 192 -9.26 13.48 -12.59
CA ALA A 192 -9.92 14.47 -11.74
C ALA A 192 -8.90 15.55 -11.34
N LYS A 193 -9.35 16.79 -11.10
CA LYS A 193 -8.47 17.93 -10.76
C LYS A 193 -7.35 17.64 -9.75
N PRO A 194 -7.58 16.93 -8.61
CA PRO A 194 -6.51 16.68 -7.64
C PRO A 194 -5.57 15.53 -8.02
N LEU A 195 -5.83 14.80 -9.12
CA LEU A 195 -5.11 13.59 -9.48
C LEU A 195 -4.03 13.86 -10.54
N THR A 196 -2.98 14.57 -10.13
CA THR A 196 -1.86 14.93 -11.01
C THR A 196 -1.28 13.69 -11.72
N GLY A 197 -1.13 13.79 -13.05
CA GLY A 197 -0.59 12.73 -13.89
C GLY A 197 -1.62 11.71 -14.40
N VAL A 198 -2.84 11.70 -13.87
CA VAL A 198 -3.96 10.92 -14.42
C VAL A 198 -4.60 11.75 -15.53
N LEU A 199 -4.17 11.54 -16.76
CA LEU A 199 -4.59 12.33 -17.93
C LEU A 199 -5.77 11.68 -18.68
N GLU A 200 -5.92 10.38 -18.56
CA GLU A 200 -6.95 9.52 -19.11
C GLU A 200 -7.31 8.43 -18.07
N PRO A 201 -8.37 7.64 -18.27
CA PRO A 201 -8.64 6.50 -17.39
C PRO A 201 -7.46 5.53 -17.39
N VAL A 202 -6.95 5.19 -16.20
CA VAL A 202 -5.79 4.30 -16.03
C VAL A 202 -6.08 3.23 -14.98
N ASN A 203 -5.71 1.99 -15.26
CA ASN A 203 -5.70 0.93 -14.26
C ASN A 203 -4.44 1.06 -13.41
N VAL A 204 -4.60 1.08 -12.09
CA VAL A 204 -3.50 1.12 -11.14
C VAL A 204 -3.67 0.05 -10.08
N LEU A 205 -2.60 -0.28 -9.37
CA LEU A 205 -2.68 -1.18 -8.22
C LEU A 205 -3.46 -0.54 -7.08
N HIS A 206 -4.43 -1.27 -6.58
CA HIS A 206 -5.14 -1.01 -5.35
C HIS A 206 -4.81 -2.07 -4.34
N PHE A 207 -4.64 -1.68 -3.09
CA PHE A 207 -4.49 -2.59 -1.95
C PHE A 207 -4.99 -1.92 -0.69
N ASP A 208 -5.54 -2.75 0.20
CA ASP A 208 -6.06 -2.27 1.47
C ASP A 208 -4.92 -2.06 2.48
N TYR A 209 -5.11 -1.11 3.38
CA TYR A 209 -4.28 -0.89 4.55
C TYR A 209 -5.01 -1.44 5.77
N LEU A 210 -4.32 -2.19 6.59
CA LEU A 210 -4.90 -2.95 7.70
C LEU A 210 -4.40 -2.45 9.04
N LEU A 211 -5.28 -2.47 10.04
CA LEU A 211 -4.95 -2.53 11.45
C LEU A 211 -4.99 -4.01 11.86
N TRP A 212 -3.94 -4.50 12.49
CA TRP A 212 -3.82 -5.88 12.95
C TRP A 212 -3.15 -5.95 14.32
N THR A 213 -3.31 -7.07 15.02
CA THR A 213 -2.90 -7.27 16.40
C THR A 213 -2.46 -8.71 16.63
N HIS A 214 -1.98 -9.04 17.83
CA HIS A 214 -1.72 -10.42 18.26
C HIS A 214 -3.05 -11.16 18.53
N LYS A 215 -3.09 -12.47 18.27
CA LYS A 215 -4.29 -13.32 18.48
C LYS A 215 -4.82 -13.30 19.90
N ASP A 216 -3.94 -13.17 20.90
CA ASP A 216 -4.24 -13.16 22.33
C ASP A 216 -4.31 -11.72 22.91
N ALA A 217 -4.38 -10.69 22.07
CA ALA A 217 -4.65 -9.33 22.52
C ALA A 217 -6.01 -9.25 23.22
N SER A 218 -6.16 -8.35 24.19
CA SER A 218 -7.41 -8.22 24.95
C SER A 218 -8.60 -7.99 24.00
N ASN A 219 -9.60 -8.87 24.08
CA ASN A 219 -10.85 -8.74 23.32
C ASN A 219 -11.53 -7.40 23.58
N GLU A 220 -11.52 -6.93 24.83
CA GLU A 220 -12.09 -5.64 25.22
C GLU A 220 -11.35 -4.47 24.57
N THR A 221 -10.03 -4.49 24.61
CA THR A 221 -9.19 -3.44 24.00
C THR A 221 -9.40 -3.38 22.49
N VAL A 222 -9.36 -4.53 21.81
CA VAL A 222 -9.58 -4.56 20.35
C VAL A 222 -10.99 -4.15 19.98
N TYR A 223 -12.01 -4.58 20.74
CA TYR A 223 -13.40 -4.15 20.57
C TYR A 223 -13.51 -2.62 20.68
N LYS A 224 -12.99 -2.02 21.76
CA LYS A 224 -13.03 -0.57 22.00
C LYS A 224 -12.33 0.21 20.87
N VAL A 225 -11.14 -0.23 20.43
CA VAL A 225 -10.43 0.40 19.32
C VAL A 225 -11.26 0.39 18.05
N VAL A 226 -11.78 -0.77 17.66
CA VAL A 226 -12.58 -0.93 16.42
C VAL A 226 -13.88 -0.15 16.50
N LYS A 227 -14.60 -0.22 17.62
CA LYS A 227 -15.82 0.56 17.86
C LYS A 227 -15.56 2.05 17.72
N THR A 228 -14.56 2.57 18.44
CA THR A 228 -14.23 4.00 18.39
C THR A 228 -13.89 4.45 16.98
N MET A 229 -13.14 3.65 16.22
CA MET A 229 -12.81 3.98 14.84
C MET A 229 -14.02 3.96 13.92
N TYR A 230 -14.91 2.98 14.11
CA TYR A 230 -16.14 2.84 13.32
C TYR A 230 -17.09 4.02 13.53
N GLU A 231 -17.31 4.42 14.77
CA GLU A 231 -18.23 5.50 15.16
C GLU A 231 -17.66 6.90 14.82
N ASN A 232 -16.35 7.04 14.62
CA ASN A 232 -15.69 8.31 14.35
C ASN A 232 -15.06 8.39 12.93
N GLU A 233 -15.75 7.86 11.93
CA GLU A 233 -15.31 7.88 10.52
C GLU A 233 -14.94 9.29 10.04
N LYS A 234 -15.76 10.30 10.35
CA LYS A 234 -15.56 11.69 9.94
C LYS A 234 -14.24 12.26 10.49
N ASP A 235 -13.96 12.00 11.77
CA ASP A 235 -12.75 12.47 12.43
C ASP A 235 -11.50 11.79 11.87
N LEU A 236 -11.58 10.49 11.58
CA LEU A 236 -10.51 9.76 10.89
C LEU A 236 -10.26 10.33 9.50
N ARG A 237 -11.29 10.51 8.68
CA ARG A 237 -11.15 11.03 7.30
C ARG A 237 -10.58 12.44 7.26
N SER A 238 -10.86 13.28 8.24
CA SER A 238 -10.35 14.64 8.35
C SER A 238 -8.93 14.74 8.91
N SER A 239 -8.45 13.69 9.61
CA SER A 239 -7.17 13.69 10.30
C SER A 239 -5.95 13.76 9.38
N SER A 240 -6.08 13.28 8.12
CA SER A 240 -5.02 13.31 7.11
C SER A 240 -5.57 13.02 5.71
N PRO A 241 -4.94 13.54 4.64
CA PRO A 241 -5.30 13.20 3.26
C PRO A 241 -5.28 11.70 2.96
N LEU A 242 -4.43 10.92 3.62
CA LEU A 242 -4.36 9.46 3.47
C LEU A 242 -5.64 8.77 3.96
N TRP A 243 -6.29 9.32 4.98
CA TRP A 243 -7.51 8.75 5.56
C TRP A 243 -8.79 9.09 4.80
N ARG A 244 -8.74 9.91 3.76
CA ARG A 244 -9.93 10.29 2.96
C ARG A 244 -10.67 9.09 2.37
N SER A 245 -9.98 7.98 2.10
CA SER A 245 -10.56 6.73 1.59
C SER A 245 -11.04 5.77 2.69
N HIS A 246 -10.90 6.14 3.96
CA HIS A 246 -11.43 5.37 5.07
C HIS A 246 -12.96 5.31 5.02
N SER A 247 -13.52 4.15 5.34
CA SER A 247 -14.96 3.96 5.48
C SER A 247 -15.24 2.88 6.53
N SER A 248 -16.10 3.21 7.49
CA SER A 248 -16.52 2.29 8.54
C SER A 248 -17.15 1.01 7.97
N LYS A 249 -17.93 1.13 6.88
CA LYS A 249 -18.53 -0.01 6.16
C LYS A 249 -17.50 -1.01 5.61
N ARG A 250 -16.24 -0.60 5.43
CA ARG A 250 -15.16 -1.45 4.92
C ARG A 250 -14.30 -2.07 5.99
N MET A 251 -14.44 -1.63 7.25
CA MET A 251 -13.57 -2.09 8.33
C MET A 251 -13.63 -3.60 8.54
N SER A 252 -14.80 -4.21 8.32
CA SER A 252 -15.03 -5.65 8.43
C SER A 252 -14.79 -6.44 7.14
N LYS A 253 -14.22 -5.79 6.08
CA LYS A 253 -14.01 -6.45 4.78
C LYS A 253 -13.27 -7.76 4.94
N ASP A 254 -13.75 -8.82 4.26
CA ASP A 254 -13.04 -10.08 4.17
C ASP A 254 -11.75 -9.93 3.36
N GLN A 255 -10.64 -10.26 3.99
CA GLN A 255 -9.31 -10.22 3.38
C GLN A 255 -8.73 -11.64 3.22
N GLY A 256 -9.54 -12.68 3.46
CA GLY A 256 -9.09 -14.07 3.41
C GLY A 256 -8.23 -14.48 4.62
N PHE A 257 -8.26 -13.70 5.71
CA PHE A 257 -7.52 -13.97 6.95
C PHE A 257 -8.43 -13.79 8.16
N GLU A 258 -8.02 -14.41 9.28
CA GLU A 258 -8.75 -14.36 10.53
C GLU A 258 -8.85 -12.94 11.10
N ILE A 259 -10.05 -12.54 11.46
CA ILE A 259 -10.33 -11.33 12.22
C ILE A 259 -10.23 -11.64 13.72
N HIS A 260 -9.68 -10.70 14.49
CA HIS A 260 -9.55 -10.82 15.94
C HIS A 260 -10.94 -10.95 16.59
N PRO A 261 -11.14 -11.85 17.60
CA PRO A 261 -12.43 -12.08 18.21
C PRO A 261 -13.11 -10.81 18.77
N GLY A 262 -12.35 -9.91 19.39
CA GLY A 262 -12.86 -8.63 19.89
C GLY A 262 -13.40 -7.72 18.79
N ALA A 263 -12.73 -7.70 17.61
CA ALA A 263 -13.22 -6.96 16.44
C ALA A 263 -14.45 -7.63 15.84
N MET A 264 -14.44 -8.97 15.72
CA MET A 264 -15.54 -9.74 15.18
C MET A 264 -16.82 -9.56 16.03
N LYS A 265 -16.68 -9.53 17.37
CA LYS A 265 -17.82 -9.25 18.29
C LYS A 265 -18.49 -7.93 17.90
N PHE A 266 -17.72 -6.84 17.79
CA PHE A 266 -18.27 -5.55 17.42
C PHE A 266 -18.94 -5.57 16.02
N TYR A 267 -18.30 -6.18 15.02
CA TYR A 267 -18.87 -6.23 13.66
C TYR A 267 -20.19 -6.99 13.59
N LYS A 268 -20.37 -8.05 14.38
CA LYS A 268 -21.63 -8.76 14.50
C LYS A 268 -22.72 -7.89 15.16
N GLU A 269 -22.39 -7.15 16.21
CA GLU A 269 -23.33 -6.26 16.91
C GLU A 269 -23.87 -5.16 15.99
N VAL A 270 -23.07 -4.64 15.05
CA VAL A 270 -23.50 -3.58 14.12
C VAL A 270 -23.99 -4.12 12.77
N GLY A 271 -24.13 -5.44 12.61
CA GLY A 271 -24.57 -6.08 11.38
C GLY A 271 -23.61 -5.89 10.19
N ALA A 272 -22.33 -5.67 10.46
CA ALA A 272 -21.30 -5.50 9.44
C ALA A 272 -20.66 -6.83 9.01
N ARG A 273 -20.95 -7.92 9.75
CA ARG A 273 -20.59 -9.32 9.49
C ARG A 273 -21.60 -10.28 10.07
#